data_6611967960cb6bb2c6c346cd7a15d2cf
#
_entry.id   6611967960cb6bb2c6c346cd7a15d2cf
#
_cell.length_a   1.000
_cell.length_b   1.000
_cell.length_c   1.000
_cell.angle_alpha   90.00
_cell.angle_beta   90.00
_cell.angle_gamma   90.00
#
_symmetry.space_group_name_H-M   'P 1'
#
loop_
_entity.id
_entity.type
_entity.pdbx_description
1 polymer ?
#
loop_
_entity_poly.entity_id
_entity_poly.type
_entity_poly.pdbx_seq_one_letter_code
_entity_poly.pdbx_strand_id
1 'polypeptide(L)'
;FTDLARQVGRFPKALDYSHNPPREITVWCSNDYLGMGQNQHVTTAMKHAIETLGAGAGGTRNISGTHHLIIELETELADLHNKEGALVFTSGYVSNEATISTLGRVLPDCLILSDELNHASMIAGVKNSGATKRIWRHNDLEHLEQLLKEAGELRPKLIAFESVYSMDGDIAPIKEICDIAERYNALTYLDEVHAVGMYGKRGGGIADQLELMERVDIIEGTLAKAFGIMGGYVTASATIIDTIRSYAPGFIFTTSLPPAIAAGATASIRHLKTANDLREKHQEQVAKLKAKLTEAKLPILPTETH
;
A
#
# COMPACT_ATOMS: atom_id res chain seq x y z
N PHE A 1 12.51 17.58 15.05
CA PHE A 1 11.39 17.50 14.08
C PHE A 1 10.88 18.91 13.78
N THR A 2 10.51 19.17 12.52
CA THR A 2 9.97 20.47 12.09
C THR A 2 8.45 20.46 12.27
N ASP A 3 7.89 21.50 12.88
CA ASP A 3 6.45 21.69 13.04
C ASP A 3 5.90 22.38 11.79
N LEU A 4 5.18 21.61 10.94
CA LEU A 4 4.79 22.02 9.60
C LEU A 4 3.29 22.26 9.46
N ALA A 5 2.92 23.41 8.87
CA ALA A 5 1.58 23.66 8.35
C ALA A 5 1.61 23.75 6.81
N ARG A 6 1.07 22.74 6.13
CA ARG A 6 0.85 22.75 4.68
C ARG A 6 -0.32 23.65 4.34
N GLN A 7 -0.19 24.41 3.24
CA GLN A 7 -1.25 25.31 2.76
C GLN A 7 -1.78 24.83 1.42
N VAL A 8 -3.10 24.76 1.30
CA VAL A 8 -3.77 24.40 0.04
C VAL A 8 -3.33 25.34 -1.10
N GLY A 9 -2.99 24.76 -2.25
CA GLY A 9 -2.54 25.50 -3.45
C GLY A 9 -1.11 26.02 -3.38
N ARG A 10 -0.35 25.74 -2.30
CA ARG A 10 1.05 26.19 -2.16
C ARG A 10 2.06 25.06 -2.13
N PHE A 11 1.64 23.81 -2.20
CA PHE A 11 2.55 22.67 -2.23
C PHE A 11 3.59 22.82 -3.38
N PRO A 12 4.90 22.56 -3.16
CA PRO A 12 5.53 21.95 -1.96
C PRO A 12 5.90 22.94 -0.85
N LYS A 13 5.38 24.17 -0.84
CA LYS A 13 5.64 25.14 0.22
C LYS A 13 4.80 24.83 1.48
N ALA A 14 5.42 25.08 2.65
CA ALA A 14 4.78 24.97 3.96
C ALA A 14 5.29 26.06 4.90
N LEU A 15 4.57 26.31 5.98
CA LEU A 15 5.04 27.15 7.08
C LEU A 15 5.67 26.27 8.17
N ASP A 16 6.87 26.64 8.58
CA ASP A 16 7.61 26.05 9.70
C ASP A 16 7.33 26.88 10.97
N TYR A 17 6.56 26.32 11.87
CA TYR A 17 6.20 26.89 13.16
C TYR A 17 7.23 26.66 14.27
N SER A 18 8.31 25.95 13.98
CA SER A 18 9.46 25.83 14.92
C SER A 18 10.17 27.17 15.14
N HIS A 19 9.77 28.20 14.39
CA HIS A 19 10.31 29.57 14.48
C HIS A 19 9.19 30.58 14.78
N ASN A 20 9.53 31.67 15.43
CA ASN A 20 8.63 32.81 15.70
C ASN A 20 9.24 34.10 15.16
N PRO A 21 8.69 34.75 14.10
CA PRO A 21 7.48 34.31 13.35
C PRO A 21 7.72 33.04 12.51
N PRO A 22 6.66 32.30 12.11
CA PRO A 22 6.79 31.17 11.22
C PRO A 22 7.43 31.55 9.89
N ARG A 23 8.26 30.66 9.34
CA ARG A 23 8.95 30.89 8.07
C ARG A 23 8.48 29.96 6.97
N GLU A 24 8.49 30.43 5.72
CA GLU A 24 8.20 29.57 4.57
C GLU A 24 9.38 28.64 4.28
N ILE A 25 9.10 27.38 4.06
CA ILE A 25 10.07 26.36 3.65
C ILE A 25 9.55 25.54 2.47
N THR A 26 10.45 24.83 1.79
CA THR A 26 10.09 23.83 0.77
C THR A 26 10.20 22.45 1.36
N VAL A 27 9.11 21.67 1.27
CA VAL A 27 9.06 20.26 1.71
C VAL A 27 9.52 19.36 0.59
N TRP A 28 10.62 18.63 0.80
CA TRP A 28 11.21 17.70 -0.15
C TRP A 28 10.86 16.23 0.13
N CYS A 29 10.35 15.93 1.32
CA CYS A 29 10.13 14.57 1.83
C CYS A 29 8.64 14.24 2.05
N SER A 30 7.76 14.66 1.12
CA SER A 30 6.34 14.34 1.22
C SER A 30 6.03 13.02 0.53
N ASN A 31 5.19 12.18 1.17
CA ASN A 31 4.63 10.98 0.57
C ASN A 31 3.35 11.23 -0.26
N ASP A 32 2.84 12.45 -0.31
CA ASP A 32 1.72 12.83 -1.18
C ASP A 32 2.23 13.02 -2.63
N TYR A 33 2.58 11.91 -3.29
CA TYR A 33 3.31 11.87 -4.55
C TYR A 33 2.60 12.60 -5.70
N LEU A 34 1.27 12.56 -5.71
CA LEU A 34 0.44 13.15 -6.76
C LEU A 34 -0.33 14.40 -6.30
N GLY A 35 -0.10 14.86 -5.07
CA GLY A 35 -0.78 16.04 -4.51
C GLY A 35 -2.26 15.82 -4.23
N MET A 36 -2.71 14.58 -4.14
CA MET A 36 -4.13 14.25 -3.94
C MET A 36 -4.69 14.73 -2.60
N GLY A 37 -3.85 14.89 -1.57
CA GLY A 37 -4.27 15.47 -0.29
C GLY A 37 -4.77 16.91 -0.36
N GLN A 38 -4.53 17.62 -1.47
CA GLN A 38 -5.03 18.98 -1.73
C GLN A 38 -5.99 19.04 -2.94
N ASN A 39 -6.28 17.90 -3.57
CA ASN A 39 -7.16 17.82 -4.73
C ASN A 39 -8.59 18.22 -4.37
N GLN A 40 -9.22 19.05 -5.23
CA GLN A 40 -10.57 19.57 -4.97
C GLN A 40 -11.63 18.46 -4.93
N HIS A 41 -11.53 17.42 -5.75
CA HIS A 41 -12.46 16.28 -5.70
C HIS A 41 -12.42 15.61 -4.34
N VAL A 42 -11.21 15.40 -3.81
CA VAL A 42 -10.99 14.78 -2.49
C VAL A 42 -11.53 15.66 -1.36
N THR A 43 -11.10 16.92 -1.31
CA THR A 43 -11.49 17.83 -0.23
C THR A 43 -12.99 18.14 -0.24
N THR A 44 -13.63 18.18 -1.41
CA THR A 44 -15.09 18.37 -1.54
C THR A 44 -15.85 17.16 -1.00
N ALA A 45 -15.43 15.94 -1.38
CA ALA A 45 -16.04 14.71 -0.86
C ALA A 45 -15.93 14.60 0.67
N MET A 46 -14.76 14.94 1.22
CA MET A 46 -14.56 14.96 2.68
C MET A 46 -15.47 15.96 3.40
N LYS A 47 -15.57 17.19 2.90
CA LYS A 47 -16.44 18.21 3.47
C LYS A 47 -17.90 17.76 3.47
N HIS A 48 -18.38 17.24 2.36
CA HIS A 48 -19.74 16.74 2.24
C HIS A 48 -20.03 15.61 3.25
N ALA A 49 -19.09 14.67 3.41
CA ALA A 49 -19.24 13.59 4.38
C ALA A 49 -19.27 14.10 5.83
N ILE A 50 -18.48 15.13 6.19
CA ILE A 50 -18.53 15.76 7.51
C ILE A 50 -19.89 16.43 7.76
N GLU A 51 -20.41 17.17 6.77
CA GLU A 51 -21.68 17.88 6.86
C GLU A 51 -22.87 16.95 7.01
N THR A 52 -22.83 15.76 6.40
CA THR A 52 -23.95 14.81 6.34
C THR A 52 -23.88 13.70 7.39
N LEU A 53 -22.69 13.25 7.75
CA LEU A 53 -22.48 12.07 8.60
C LEU A 53 -21.67 12.37 9.87
N GLY A 54 -21.15 13.59 10.01
CA GLY A 54 -20.30 13.98 11.14
C GLY A 54 -18.85 13.52 11.02
N ALA A 55 -18.06 13.73 12.07
CA ALA A 55 -16.62 13.54 12.06
C ALA A 55 -16.16 12.17 12.59
N GLY A 56 -16.99 11.47 13.35
CA GLY A 56 -16.60 10.28 14.11
C GLY A 56 -16.77 8.97 13.36
N ALA A 57 -15.93 7.99 13.68
CA ALA A 57 -15.98 6.64 13.08
C ALA A 57 -17.08 5.75 13.70
N GLY A 58 -17.65 6.11 14.84
CA GLY A 58 -18.70 5.34 15.53
C GLY A 58 -18.20 4.11 16.31
N GLY A 59 -16.97 3.66 16.14
CA GLY A 59 -16.41 2.53 16.85
C GLY A 59 -15.55 1.60 15.97
N THR A 60 -15.35 0.37 16.45
CA THR A 60 -14.72 -0.68 15.64
C THR A 60 -15.69 -1.18 14.55
N ARG A 61 -15.17 -1.87 13.52
CA ARG A 61 -15.98 -2.38 12.41
C ARG A 61 -17.17 -3.24 12.88
N ASN A 62 -16.95 -4.06 13.89
CA ASN A 62 -17.95 -5.02 14.40
C ASN A 62 -19.00 -4.37 15.34
N ILE A 63 -18.75 -3.17 15.86
CA ILE A 63 -19.71 -2.47 16.75
C ILE A 63 -20.61 -1.56 15.92
N SER A 64 -20.09 -0.43 15.42
CA SER A 64 -20.84 0.51 14.58
C SER A 64 -19.97 1.26 13.57
N GLY A 65 -18.70 0.84 13.43
CA GLY A 65 -17.74 1.46 12.52
C GLY A 65 -17.84 0.99 11.06
N THR A 66 -18.72 0.03 10.74
CA THR A 66 -19.00 -0.36 9.35
C THR A 66 -20.10 0.55 8.79
N HIS A 67 -19.69 1.74 8.34
CA HIS A 67 -20.59 2.68 7.67
C HIS A 67 -20.55 2.51 6.14
N HIS A 68 -21.59 3.02 5.45
CA HIS A 68 -21.76 2.80 4.00
C HIS A 68 -20.54 3.23 3.16
N LEU A 69 -19.95 4.40 3.46
CA LEU A 69 -18.78 4.91 2.70
C LEU A 69 -17.53 4.03 2.79
N ILE A 70 -17.37 3.24 3.86
CA ILE A 70 -16.23 2.31 3.94
C ILE A 70 -16.49 1.08 3.09
N ILE A 71 -17.75 0.65 2.92
CA ILE A 71 -18.13 -0.42 2.00
C ILE A 71 -17.93 0.02 0.54
N GLU A 72 -18.32 1.27 0.21
CA GLU A 72 -18.02 1.83 -1.11
C GLU A 72 -16.52 1.88 -1.40
N LEU A 73 -15.71 2.29 -0.41
CA LEU A 73 -14.25 2.31 -0.53
C LEU A 73 -13.69 0.90 -0.77
N GLU A 74 -14.12 -0.09 0.00
CA GLU A 74 -13.71 -1.49 -0.16
C GLU A 74 -14.09 -2.02 -1.56
N THR A 75 -15.29 -1.66 -2.06
CA THR A 75 -15.71 -2.02 -3.41
C THR A 75 -14.81 -1.39 -4.50
N GLU A 76 -14.48 -0.10 -4.36
CA GLU A 76 -13.59 0.59 -5.30
C GLU A 76 -12.16 0.03 -5.31
N LEU A 77 -11.66 -0.39 -4.15
CA LEU A 77 -10.35 -1.01 -4.01
C LEU A 77 -10.31 -2.42 -4.63
N ALA A 78 -11.35 -3.23 -4.39
CA ALA A 78 -11.48 -4.54 -5.01
C ALA A 78 -11.52 -4.42 -6.55
N ASP A 79 -12.30 -3.47 -7.09
CA ASP A 79 -12.37 -3.16 -8.52
C ASP A 79 -11.03 -2.64 -9.07
N LEU A 80 -10.31 -1.80 -8.33
CA LEU A 80 -8.99 -1.29 -8.75
C LEU A 80 -8.01 -2.43 -9.02
N HIS A 81 -7.99 -3.45 -8.17
CA HIS A 81 -7.08 -4.58 -8.22
C HIS A 81 -7.66 -5.85 -8.87
N ASN A 82 -8.86 -5.76 -9.45
CA ASN A 82 -9.56 -6.92 -10.05
C ASN A 82 -9.64 -8.11 -9.09
N LYS A 83 -10.03 -7.85 -7.83
CA LYS A 83 -10.19 -8.85 -6.77
C LYS A 83 -11.64 -8.96 -6.31
N GLU A 84 -11.98 -10.10 -5.68
CA GLU A 84 -13.33 -10.37 -5.18
C GLU A 84 -13.71 -9.51 -3.98
N GLY A 85 -12.72 -9.07 -3.19
CA GLY A 85 -12.96 -8.26 -2.01
C GLY A 85 -11.76 -7.44 -1.58
N ALA A 86 -12.06 -6.46 -0.70
CA ALA A 86 -11.06 -5.63 -0.03
C ALA A 86 -11.41 -5.45 1.45
N LEU A 87 -10.41 -5.13 2.24
CA LEU A 87 -10.55 -4.79 3.64
C LEU A 87 -9.67 -3.60 3.99
N VAL A 88 -10.27 -2.56 4.60
CA VAL A 88 -9.61 -1.30 4.92
C VAL A 88 -9.14 -1.28 6.37
N PHE A 89 -7.94 -0.76 6.59
CA PHE A 89 -7.27 -0.60 7.88
C PHE A 89 -6.89 0.86 8.13
N THR A 90 -6.48 1.17 9.36
CA THR A 90 -6.10 2.54 9.75
C THR A 90 -4.79 3.02 9.13
N SER A 91 -3.93 2.11 8.68
CA SER A 91 -2.67 2.43 7.98
C SER A 91 -2.15 1.22 7.20
N GLY A 92 -1.22 1.45 6.24
CA GLY A 92 -0.49 0.38 5.56
C GLY A 92 0.37 -0.47 6.51
N TYR A 93 0.86 0.11 7.60
CA TYR A 93 1.54 -0.67 8.63
C TYR A 93 0.61 -1.72 9.26
N VAL A 94 -0.61 -1.31 9.62
CA VAL A 94 -1.60 -2.21 10.25
C VAL A 94 -2.12 -3.24 9.26
N SER A 95 -2.36 -2.87 7.98
CA SER A 95 -2.78 -3.84 6.96
C SER A 95 -1.77 -4.95 6.74
N ASN A 96 -0.47 -4.61 6.61
CA ASN A 96 0.61 -5.58 6.49
C ASN A 96 0.73 -6.48 7.73
N GLU A 97 0.86 -5.86 8.91
CA GLU A 97 1.05 -6.60 10.16
C GLU A 97 -0.14 -7.53 10.43
N ALA A 98 -1.36 -7.00 10.39
CA ALA A 98 -2.57 -7.75 10.71
C ALA A 98 -2.82 -8.90 9.72
N THR A 99 -2.59 -8.68 8.42
CA THR A 99 -2.83 -9.70 7.40
C THR A 99 -1.81 -10.82 7.46
N ILE A 100 -0.52 -10.49 7.43
CA ILE A 100 0.55 -11.51 7.44
C ILE A 100 0.52 -12.31 8.74
N SER A 101 0.36 -11.63 9.90
CA SER A 101 0.31 -12.33 11.19
C SER A 101 -0.90 -13.26 11.30
N THR A 102 -2.05 -12.86 10.76
CA THR A 102 -3.26 -13.69 10.78
C THR A 102 -3.13 -14.90 9.86
N LEU A 103 -2.71 -14.71 8.61
CA LEU A 103 -2.55 -15.81 7.67
C LEU A 103 -1.52 -16.84 8.17
N GLY A 104 -0.36 -16.39 8.66
CA GLY A 104 0.63 -17.30 9.21
C GLY A 104 0.18 -18.08 10.44
N ARG A 105 -0.82 -17.56 11.18
CA ARG A 105 -1.39 -18.21 12.36
C ARG A 105 -2.51 -19.18 12.00
N VAL A 106 -3.38 -18.85 11.05
CA VAL A 106 -4.56 -19.67 10.70
C VAL A 106 -4.21 -20.81 9.74
N LEU A 107 -3.17 -20.66 8.93
CA LEU A 107 -2.68 -21.72 8.05
C LEU A 107 -1.82 -22.71 8.87
N PRO A 108 -2.23 -23.99 9.01
CA PRO A 108 -1.49 -24.97 9.82
C PRO A 108 -0.06 -25.16 9.32
N ASP A 109 0.93 -25.08 10.20
CA ASP A 109 2.37 -25.23 9.87
C ASP A 109 2.83 -24.31 8.71
N CYS A 110 2.28 -23.12 8.61
CA CYS A 110 2.63 -22.17 7.54
C CYS A 110 4.13 -21.87 7.52
N LEU A 111 4.72 -21.85 6.32
CA LEU A 111 6.04 -21.28 6.07
C LEU A 111 5.87 -19.91 5.39
N ILE A 112 6.38 -18.86 6.03
CA ILE A 112 6.45 -17.53 5.42
C ILE A 112 7.86 -17.32 4.86
N LEU A 113 7.92 -17.08 3.54
CA LEU A 113 9.14 -16.67 2.84
C LEU A 113 9.06 -15.14 2.65
N SER A 114 9.99 -14.41 3.28
CA SER A 114 10.03 -12.95 3.24
C SER A 114 11.30 -12.48 2.54
N ASP A 115 11.17 -11.53 1.61
CA ASP A 115 12.32 -10.84 1.05
C ASP A 115 13.11 -10.12 2.15
N GLU A 116 14.44 -10.10 2.06
CA GLU A 116 15.29 -9.53 3.10
C GLU A 116 15.17 -8.00 3.24
N LEU A 117 14.69 -7.31 2.18
CA LEU A 117 14.48 -5.86 2.18
C LEU A 117 13.04 -5.43 2.43
N ASN A 118 12.14 -6.37 2.76
CA ASN A 118 10.75 -6.05 3.06
C ASN A 118 10.61 -4.99 4.15
N HIS A 119 9.59 -4.15 4.03
CA HIS A 119 9.26 -3.09 4.97
C HIS A 119 9.04 -3.61 6.41
N ALA A 120 9.35 -2.77 7.39
CA ALA A 120 9.24 -3.08 8.81
C ALA A 120 7.85 -3.61 9.24
N SER A 121 6.77 -3.18 8.60
CA SER A 121 5.41 -3.67 8.87
C SER A 121 5.22 -5.13 8.46
N MET A 122 5.79 -5.55 7.32
CA MET A 122 5.78 -6.94 6.87
C MET A 122 6.62 -7.81 7.81
N ILE A 123 7.82 -7.33 8.19
CA ILE A 123 8.69 -8.00 9.17
C ILE A 123 7.95 -8.18 10.51
N ALA A 124 7.21 -7.16 10.97
CA ALA A 124 6.38 -7.25 12.18
C ALA A 124 5.28 -8.31 12.03
N GLY A 125 4.58 -8.35 10.91
CA GLY A 125 3.57 -9.35 10.60
C GLY A 125 4.14 -10.78 10.61
N VAL A 126 5.28 -10.98 9.95
CA VAL A 126 6.00 -12.27 9.96
C VAL A 126 6.39 -12.69 11.37
N LYS A 127 6.93 -11.77 12.17
CA LYS A 127 7.31 -12.03 13.56
C LYS A 127 6.11 -12.38 14.44
N ASN A 128 5.03 -11.61 14.32
CA ASN A 128 3.84 -11.74 15.16
C ASN A 128 2.94 -12.94 14.76
N SER A 129 3.16 -13.52 13.59
CA SER A 129 2.46 -14.73 13.15
C SER A 129 2.81 -15.96 13.99
N GLY A 130 4.03 -16.03 14.52
CA GLY A 130 4.57 -17.24 15.15
C GLY A 130 4.87 -18.39 14.18
N ALA A 131 4.60 -18.21 12.88
CA ALA A 131 4.86 -19.21 11.84
C ALA A 131 6.37 -19.41 11.61
N THR A 132 6.73 -20.56 11.04
CA THR A 132 8.08 -20.77 10.53
C THR A 132 8.38 -19.75 9.45
N LYS A 133 9.56 -19.14 9.51
CA LYS A 133 9.98 -18.15 8.50
C LYS A 133 11.31 -18.50 7.88
N ARG A 134 11.46 -18.13 6.61
CA ARG A 134 12.73 -18.10 5.87
C ARG A 134 12.87 -16.75 5.22
N ILE A 135 14.05 -16.15 5.29
CA ILE A 135 14.37 -14.92 4.60
C ILE A 135 15.14 -15.29 3.34
N TRP A 136 14.67 -14.87 2.19
CA TRP A 136 15.38 -15.07 0.93
C TRP A 136 16.11 -13.79 0.52
N ARG A 137 17.25 -13.96 -0.18
CA ARG A 137 18.07 -12.82 -0.62
C ARG A 137 17.28 -11.96 -1.60
N HIS A 138 17.41 -10.65 -1.47
CA HIS A 138 16.66 -9.68 -2.23
C HIS A 138 16.65 -9.97 -3.73
N ASN A 139 15.46 -10.13 -4.29
CA ASN A 139 15.17 -10.45 -5.70
C ASN A 139 15.90 -11.68 -6.27
N ASP A 140 16.47 -12.56 -5.41
CA ASP A 140 17.18 -13.77 -5.80
C ASP A 140 16.22 -14.96 -5.96
N LEU A 141 15.77 -15.16 -7.20
CA LEU A 141 14.79 -16.20 -7.56
C LEU A 141 15.34 -17.63 -7.34
N GLU A 142 16.64 -17.84 -7.52
CA GLU A 142 17.27 -19.16 -7.31
C GLU A 142 17.23 -19.52 -5.82
N HIS A 143 17.55 -18.57 -4.95
CA HIS A 143 17.46 -18.77 -3.51
C HIS A 143 16.02 -18.97 -3.04
N LEU A 144 15.06 -18.19 -3.56
CA LEU A 144 13.63 -18.39 -3.28
C LEU A 144 13.19 -19.80 -3.66
N GLU A 145 13.51 -20.23 -4.87
CA GLU A 145 13.15 -21.57 -5.36
C GLU A 145 13.79 -22.69 -4.54
N GLN A 146 15.05 -22.53 -4.12
CA GLN A 146 15.71 -23.49 -3.23
C GLN A 146 14.96 -23.65 -1.90
N LEU A 147 14.58 -22.54 -1.26
CA LEU A 147 13.85 -22.57 0.00
C LEU A 147 12.46 -23.23 -0.13
N LEU A 148 11.80 -23.04 -1.29
CA LEU A 148 10.52 -23.68 -1.58
C LEU A 148 10.66 -25.19 -1.79
N LYS A 149 11.70 -25.64 -2.48
CA LYS A 149 12.04 -27.07 -2.63
C LYS A 149 12.25 -27.75 -1.27
N GLU A 150 12.98 -27.09 -0.39
CA GLU A 150 13.23 -27.60 0.98
C GLU A 150 11.96 -27.66 1.84
N ALA A 151 10.96 -26.80 1.58
CA ALA A 151 9.72 -26.74 2.32
C ALA A 151 8.76 -27.93 2.08
N GLY A 152 8.91 -28.61 0.94
CA GLY A 152 8.01 -29.68 0.51
C GLY A 152 6.69 -29.19 -0.09
N GLU A 153 5.98 -30.09 -0.82
CA GLU A 153 4.81 -29.69 -1.62
C GLU A 153 3.56 -29.38 -0.78
N LEU A 154 3.29 -30.17 0.23
CA LEU A 154 2.02 -30.11 0.99
C LEU A 154 1.98 -29.01 2.06
N ARG A 155 3.11 -28.46 2.43
CA ARG A 155 3.18 -27.41 3.44
C ARG A 155 2.59 -26.10 2.90
N PRO A 156 1.66 -25.43 3.61
CA PRO A 156 1.21 -24.08 3.27
C PRO A 156 2.39 -23.11 3.25
N LYS A 157 2.47 -22.29 2.21
CA LYS A 157 3.55 -21.33 1.99
C LYS A 157 2.98 -19.96 1.63
N LEU A 158 3.57 -18.90 2.17
CA LEU A 158 3.27 -17.51 1.84
C LEU A 158 4.57 -16.80 1.43
N ILE A 159 4.64 -16.33 0.19
CA ILE A 159 5.76 -15.52 -0.32
C ILE A 159 5.37 -14.06 -0.18
N ALA A 160 6.10 -13.30 0.63
CA ALA A 160 5.85 -11.90 0.92
C ALA A 160 6.98 -11.02 0.36
N PHE A 161 6.62 -10.03 -0.47
CA PHE A 161 7.55 -9.14 -1.16
C PHE A 161 6.90 -7.81 -1.54
N GLU A 162 7.70 -6.76 -1.81
CA GLU A 162 7.23 -5.46 -2.31
C GLU A 162 7.35 -5.39 -3.83
N SER A 163 6.49 -4.60 -4.47
CA SER A 163 6.58 -4.34 -5.91
C SER A 163 7.67 -3.32 -6.22
N VAL A 164 7.66 -2.21 -5.49
CA VAL A 164 8.68 -1.15 -5.49
C VAL A 164 9.23 -1.04 -4.08
N TYR A 165 10.50 -1.36 -3.90
CA TYR A 165 11.13 -1.32 -2.58
C TYR A 165 11.40 0.11 -2.13
N SER A 166 10.99 0.42 -0.90
CA SER A 166 10.90 1.79 -0.38
C SER A 166 12.24 2.53 -0.30
N MET A 167 13.35 1.83 -0.09
CA MET A 167 14.67 2.43 0.11
C MET A 167 15.56 2.36 -1.13
N ASP A 168 15.39 1.34 -1.95
CA ASP A 168 16.25 1.06 -3.09
C ASP A 168 15.61 1.52 -4.41
N GLY A 169 14.26 1.53 -4.47
CA GLY A 169 13.50 1.99 -5.61
C GLY A 169 13.59 1.07 -6.84
N ASP A 170 13.99 -0.17 -6.63
CA ASP A 170 13.96 -1.22 -7.64
C ASP A 170 12.62 -1.94 -7.69
N ILE A 171 12.39 -2.70 -8.74
CA ILE A 171 11.15 -3.43 -8.98
C ILE A 171 11.39 -4.93 -8.82
N ALA A 172 10.52 -5.59 -8.05
CA ALA A 172 10.56 -7.05 -7.92
C ALA A 172 10.24 -7.76 -9.24
N PRO A 173 10.84 -8.92 -9.51
CA PRO A 173 10.50 -9.76 -10.66
C PRO A 173 9.17 -10.51 -10.43
N ILE A 174 8.05 -9.74 -10.40
CA ILE A 174 6.71 -10.23 -9.99
C ILE A 174 6.27 -11.43 -10.80
N LYS A 175 6.49 -11.38 -12.13
CA LYS A 175 6.09 -12.47 -13.03
C LYS A 175 6.77 -13.78 -12.64
N GLU A 176 8.08 -13.74 -12.47
CA GLU A 176 8.91 -14.90 -12.16
C GLU A 176 8.58 -15.43 -10.75
N ILE A 177 8.30 -14.54 -9.78
CA ILE A 177 7.84 -14.93 -8.44
C ILE A 177 6.49 -15.65 -8.53
N CYS A 178 5.54 -15.16 -9.33
CA CYS A 178 4.26 -15.84 -9.57
C CYS A 178 4.47 -17.21 -10.25
N ASP A 179 5.35 -17.30 -11.25
CA ASP A 179 5.68 -18.57 -11.93
C ASP A 179 6.23 -19.62 -10.94
N ILE A 180 7.06 -19.18 -10.01
CA ILE A 180 7.60 -20.03 -8.93
C ILE A 180 6.50 -20.38 -7.93
N ALA A 181 5.71 -19.40 -7.46
CA ALA A 181 4.64 -19.59 -6.49
C ALA A 181 3.62 -20.66 -6.97
N GLU A 182 3.17 -20.56 -8.21
CA GLU A 182 2.26 -21.52 -8.83
C GLU A 182 2.87 -22.94 -8.86
N ARG A 183 4.15 -23.07 -9.22
CA ARG A 183 4.86 -24.35 -9.29
C ARG A 183 4.97 -25.05 -7.94
N TYR A 184 5.11 -24.29 -6.86
CA TYR A 184 5.29 -24.81 -5.50
C TYR A 184 4.03 -24.69 -4.63
N ASN A 185 2.87 -24.35 -5.21
CA ASN A 185 1.59 -24.16 -4.51
C ASN A 185 1.75 -23.22 -3.29
N ALA A 186 2.32 -22.05 -3.53
CA ALA A 186 2.53 -21.00 -2.53
C ALA A 186 1.61 -19.80 -2.81
N LEU A 187 1.05 -19.21 -1.76
CA LEU A 187 0.34 -17.93 -1.86
C LEU A 187 1.34 -16.78 -2.03
N THR A 188 0.96 -15.79 -2.81
CA THR A 188 1.71 -14.55 -3.02
C THR A 188 1.09 -13.39 -2.25
N TYR A 189 1.91 -12.65 -1.52
CA TYR A 189 1.57 -11.41 -0.83
C TYR A 189 2.43 -10.28 -1.37
N LEU A 190 1.83 -9.38 -2.14
CA LEU A 190 2.49 -8.25 -2.79
C LEU A 190 2.12 -6.95 -2.09
N ASP A 191 3.12 -6.25 -1.58
CA ASP A 191 2.98 -4.88 -1.10
C ASP A 191 3.22 -3.90 -2.26
N GLU A 192 2.17 -3.17 -2.63
CA GLU A 192 2.16 -2.17 -3.71
C GLU A 192 2.17 -0.71 -3.16
N VAL A 193 2.48 -0.52 -1.88
CA VAL A 193 2.39 0.76 -1.17
C VAL A 193 3.10 1.91 -1.89
N HIS A 194 4.24 1.62 -2.55
CA HIS A 194 5.01 2.62 -3.31
C HIS A 194 4.64 2.70 -4.79
N ALA A 195 3.65 1.94 -5.25
CA ALA A 195 3.29 1.88 -6.67
C ALA A 195 1.82 2.21 -6.96
N VAL A 196 0.90 1.92 -6.04
CA VAL A 196 -0.53 2.23 -6.22
C VAL A 196 -0.75 3.73 -6.46
N GLY A 197 -1.65 4.04 -7.36
CA GLY A 197 -1.94 5.40 -7.83
C GLY A 197 -0.99 5.89 -8.93
N MET A 198 0.24 5.36 -9.03
CA MET A 198 1.30 5.89 -9.90
C MET A 198 1.63 5.02 -11.11
N TYR A 199 1.42 3.72 -11.02
CA TYR A 199 1.73 2.75 -12.08
C TYR A 199 0.49 1.98 -12.52
N GLY A 200 0.51 1.48 -13.76
CA GLY A 200 -0.58 0.75 -14.37
C GLY A 200 -1.64 1.64 -15.03
N LYS A 201 -2.46 1.03 -15.89
CA LYS A 201 -3.49 1.73 -16.68
C LYS A 201 -4.54 2.44 -15.81
N ARG A 202 -4.85 1.83 -14.66
CA ARG A 202 -5.84 2.33 -13.70
C ARG A 202 -5.20 2.82 -12.39
N GLY A 203 -3.87 2.77 -12.29
CA GLY A 203 -3.15 3.10 -11.07
C GLY A 203 -3.20 1.98 -10.01
N GLY A 204 -3.34 0.74 -10.43
CA GLY A 204 -3.33 -0.43 -9.55
C GLY A 204 -1.94 -0.89 -9.11
N GLY A 205 -0.87 -0.21 -9.54
CA GLY A 205 0.51 -0.54 -9.18
C GLY A 205 1.28 -1.26 -10.29
N ILE A 206 2.40 -1.88 -9.94
CA ILE A 206 3.24 -2.61 -10.89
C ILE A 206 2.53 -3.87 -11.40
N ALA A 207 1.78 -4.57 -10.56
CA ALA A 207 0.99 -5.72 -11.00
C ALA A 207 -0.07 -5.33 -12.06
N ASP A 208 -0.69 -4.13 -11.95
CA ASP A 208 -1.57 -3.58 -13.00
C ASP A 208 -0.78 -3.25 -14.28
N GLN A 209 0.40 -2.63 -14.15
CA GLN A 209 1.27 -2.31 -15.29
C GLN A 209 1.71 -3.55 -16.08
N LEU A 210 1.99 -4.64 -15.39
CA LEU A 210 2.42 -5.91 -15.96
C LEU A 210 1.27 -6.84 -16.34
N GLU A 211 0.00 -6.46 -16.07
CA GLU A 211 -1.20 -7.28 -16.28
C GLU A 211 -1.16 -8.61 -15.48
N LEU A 212 -0.62 -8.56 -14.26
CA LEU A 212 -0.42 -9.72 -13.39
C LEU A 212 -1.33 -9.74 -12.14
N MET A 213 -2.24 -8.77 -11.99
CA MET A 213 -3.08 -8.67 -10.79
C MET A 213 -3.86 -9.97 -10.46
N GLU A 214 -4.32 -10.70 -11.47
CA GLU A 214 -5.05 -11.96 -11.28
C GLU A 214 -4.16 -13.09 -10.73
N ARG A 215 -2.86 -13.04 -11.03
CA ARG A 215 -1.89 -14.06 -10.59
C ARG A 215 -1.37 -13.86 -9.17
N VAL A 216 -1.49 -12.64 -8.64
CA VAL A 216 -1.10 -12.33 -7.25
C VAL A 216 -2.30 -12.63 -6.34
N ASP A 217 -2.14 -13.43 -5.29
CA ASP A 217 -3.26 -13.81 -4.42
C ASP A 217 -3.73 -12.66 -3.54
N ILE A 218 -2.79 -11.91 -2.95
CA ILE A 218 -3.06 -10.83 -2.01
C ILE A 218 -2.26 -9.61 -2.43
N ILE A 219 -2.96 -8.48 -2.66
CA ILE A 219 -2.34 -7.18 -2.92
C ILE A 219 -2.63 -6.27 -1.75
N GLU A 220 -1.59 -5.74 -1.14
CA GLU A 220 -1.66 -4.70 -0.10
C GLU A 220 -1.32 -3.34 -0.70
N GLY A 221 -1.93 -2.29 -0.17
CA GLY A 221 -1.65 -0.92 -0.56
C GLY A 221 -1.98 0.09 0.53
N THR A 222 -1.58 1.34 0.28
CA THR A 222 -1.84 2.44 1.21
C THR A 222 -2.66 3.54 0.58
N LEU A 223 -3.53 4.16 1.40
CA LEU A 223 -4.23 5.39 1.05
C LEU A 223 -3.41 6.65 1.39
N ALA A 224 -2.27 6.49 2.08
CA ALA A 224 -1.52 7.59 2.69
C ALA A 224 -0.40 8.17 1.81
N LYS A 225 -0.16 7.60 0.62
CA LYS A 225 0.87 8.08 -0.32
C LYS A 225 0.23 8.70 -1.55
N ALA A 226 0.27 8.06 -2.71
CA ALA A 226 -0.27 8.64 -3.94
C ALA A 226 -1.74 9.03 -3.85
N PHE A 227 -2.56 8.29 -3.10
CA PHE A 227 -3.96 8.67 -2.87
C PHE A 227 -4.13 9.86 -1.92
N GLY A 228 -3.11 10.29 -1.18
CA GLY A 228 -3.03 11.54 -0.41
C GLY A 228 -3.91 11.62 0.84
N ILE A 229 -4.44 10.50 1.35
CA ILE A 229 -5.39 10.46 2.46
C ILE A 229 -4.77 9.80 3.71
N MET A 230 -5.40 8.80 4.24
CA MET A 230 -4.98 8.02 5.39
C MET A 230 -5.60 6.62 5.30
N GLY A 231 -4.85 5.62 5.70
CA GLY A 231 -5.31 4.24 5.76
C GLY A 231 -4.40 3.28 4.99
N GLY A 232 -4.69 2.00 5.13
CA GLY A 232 -4.13 0.92 4.36
C GLY A 232 -5.24 -0.06 3.98
N TYR A 233 -4.95 -0.99 3.09
CA TYR A 233 -5.93 -1.97 2.65
C TYR A 233 -5.27 -3.24 2.13
N VAL A 234 -6.03 -4.31 2.10
CA VAL A 234 -5.68 -5.53 1.38
C VAL A 234 -6.81 -5.89 0.44
N THR A 235 -6.47 -6.48 -0.71
CA THR A 235 -7.41 -7.05 -1.68
C THR A 235 -7.04 -8.48 -1.99
N ALA A 236 -8.03 -9.37 -2.08
CA ALA A 236 -7.81 -10.79 -2.31
C ALA A 236 -9.14 -11.48 -2.70
N SER A 237 -9.13 -12.83 -2.74
CA SER A 237 -10.35 -13.62 -2.82
C SER A 237 -11.27 -13.37 -1.62
N ALA A 238 -12.57 -13.59 -1.80
CA ALA A 238 -13.58 -13.41 -0.74
C ALA A 238 -13.25 -14.25 0.51
N THR A 239 -12.74 -15.46 0.32
CA THR A 239 -12.36 -16.36 1.42
C THR A 239 -11.20 -15.80 2.25
N ILE A 240 -10.15 -15.26 1.61
CA ILE A 240 -9.01 -14.66 2.30
C ILE A 240 -9.47 -13.40 3.05
N ILE A 241 -10.26 -12.54 2.41
CA ILE A 241 -10.80 -11.32 3.03
C ILE A 241 -11.67 -11.64 4.24
N ASP A 242 -12.54 -12.64 4.15
CA ASP A 242 -13.38 -13.06 5.28
C ASP A 242 -12.56 -13.67 6.44
N THR A 243 -11.51 -14.42 6.11
CA THR A 243 -10.56 -14.94 7.09
C THR A 243 -9.86 -13.80 7.86
N ILE A 244 -9.34 -12.79 7.15
CA ILE A 244 -8.68 -11.64 7.77
C ILE A 244 -9.69 -10.87 8.63
N ARG A 245 -10.88 -10.57 8.09
CA ARG A 245 -11.96 -9.89 8.82
C ARG A 245 -12.34 -10.58 10.13
N SER A 246 -12.37 -11.92 10.13
CA SER A 246 -12.82 -12.73 11.24
C SER A 246 -11.75 -12.98 12.31
N TYR A 247 -10.48 -12.99 11.93
CA TYR A 247 -9.41 -13.44 12.82
C TYR A 247 -8.30 -12.42 13.07
N ALA A 248 -8.22 -11.28 12.34
CA ALA A 248 -7.17 -10.31 12.52
C ALA A 248 -7.43 -9.35 13.71
N PRO A 249 -6.67 -9.42 14.82
CA PRO A 249 -6.88 -8.53 15.96
C PRO A 249 -6.71 -7.04 15.59
N GLY A 250 -5.78 -6.72 14.70
CA GLY A 250 -5.54 -5.36 14.21
C GLY A 250 -6.68 -4.78 13.36
N PHE A 251 -7.62 -5.63 12.90
CA PHE A 251 -8.87 -5.22 12.28
C PHE A 251 -10.02 -5.18 13.29
N ILE A 252 -10.19 -6.24 14.08
CA ILE A 252 -11.34 -6.42 14.97
C ILE A 252 -11.36 -5.40 16.12
N PHE A 253 -10.20 -5.12 16.73
CA PHE A 253 -10.07 -4.35 17.97
C PHE A 253 -9.59 -2.92 17.75
N THR A 254 -9.58 -2.43 16.51
CA THR A 254 -9.20 -1.06 16.18
C THR A 254 -10.41 -0.22 15.73
N THR A 255 -10.41 1.07 16.04
CA THR A 255 -11.42 2.00 15.55
C THR A 255 -11.38 2.08 14.02
N SER A 256 -12.54 2.10 13.39
CA SER A 256 -12.69 2.24 11.93
C SER A 256 -12.22 3.62 11.43
N LEU A 257 -12.02 3.76 10.13
CA LEU A 257 -11.79 5.06 9.52
C LEU A 257 -13.07 5.92 9.61
N PRO A 258 -12.95 7.23 9.89
CA PRO A 258 -14.08 8.16 9.82
C PRO A 258 -14.70 8.25 8.42
N PRO A 259 -16.01 8.52 8.30
CA PRO A 259 -16.70 8.67 7.02
C PRO A 259 -16.03 9.64 6.05
N ALA A 260 -15.53 10.77 6.54
CA ALA A 260 -14.84 11.77 5.72
C ALA A 260 -13.56 11.21 5.08
N ILE A 261 -12.81 10.38 5.80
CA ILE A 261 -11.59 9.73 5.27
C ILE A 261 -11.96 8.73 4.19
N ALA A 262 -12.98 7.90 4.41
CA ALA A 262 -13.45 6.94 3.42
C ALA A 262 -13.97 7.64 2.15
N ALA A 263 -14.77 8.71 2.28
CA ALA A 263 -15.24 9.51 1.15
C ALA A 263 -14.10 10.12 0.34
N GLY A 264 -13.12 10.71 1.01
CA GLY A 264 -11.94 11.30 0.37
C GLY A 264 -11.11 10.26 -0.37
N ALA A 265 -10.89 9.09 0.23
CA ALA A 265 -10.15 7.99 -0.38
C ALA A 265 -10.87 7.46 -1.63
N THR A 266 -12.19 7.23 -1.55
CA THR A 266 -13.01 6.81 -2.70
C THR A 266 -12.93 7.82 -3.84
N ALA A 267 -13.05 9.12 -3.53
CA ALA A 267 -12.93 10.18 -4.53
C ALA A 267 -11.53 10.23 -5.19
N SER A 268 -10.48 10.03 -4.39
CA SER A 268 -9.10 9.97 -4.87
C SER A 268 -8.88 8.78 -5.82
N ILE A 269 -9.33 7.59 -5.42
CA ILE A 269 -9.20 6.37 -6.23
C ILE A 269 -9.94 6.53 -7.56
N ARG A 270 -11.22 6.97 -7.52
CA ARG A 270 -12.03 7.21 -8.73
C ARG A 270 -11.37 8.21 -9.68
N HIS A 271 -10.81 9.29 -9.15
CA HIS A 271 -10.08 10.28 -9.96
C HIS A 271 -8.82 9.64 -10.56
N LEU A 272 -8.00 8.98 -9.77
CA LEU A 272 -6.73 8.40 -10.24
C LEU A 272 -6.92 7.21 -11.20
N LYS A 273 -8.03 6.48 -11.16
CA LYS A 273 -8.32 5.44 -12.15
C LYS A 273 -8.29 5.97 -13.61
N THR A 274 -8.53 7.24 -13.81
CA THR A 274 -8.62 7.86 -15.15
C THR A 274 -7.57 8.96 -15.42
N ALA A 275 -6.81 9.38 -14.39
CA ALA A 275 -5.86 10.50 -14.46
C ALA A 275 -4.49 10.06 -15.02
N ASN A 276 -4.46 9.54 -16.25
CA ASN A 276 -3.23 9.14 -16.92
C ASN A 276 -2.26 10.32 -17.13
N ASP A 277 -2.81 11.49 -17.48
CA ASP A 277 -2.07 12.75 -17.61
C ASP A 277 -1.31 13.15 -16.34
N LEU A 278 -1.89 12.91 -15.17
CA LEU A 278 -1.23 13.18 -13.90
C LEU A 278 -0.04 12.22 -13.66
N ARG A 279 -0.21 10.93 -13.99
CA ARG A 279 0.87 9.93 -13.92
C ARG A 279 1.98 10.24 -14.92
N GLU A 280 1.65 10.56 -16.15
CA GLU A 280 2.62 10.98 -17.18
C GLU A 280 3.43 12.20 -16.72
N LYS A 281 2.75 13.23 -16.22
CA LYS A 281 3.40 14.43 -15.67
C LYS A 281 4.32 14.08 -14.49
N HIS A 282 3.92 13.17 -13.61
CA HIS A 282 4.76 12.71 -12.50
C HIS A 282 6.04 12.07 -13.05
N GLN A 283 5.94 11.13 -14.00
CA GLN A 283 7.12 10.49 -14.61
C GLN A 283 8.03 11.47 -15.32
N GLU A 284 7.49 12.48 -16.01
CA GLU A 284 8.28 13.56 -16.59
C GLU A 284 9.08 14.35 -15.53
N GLN A 285 8.47 14.66 -14.37
CA GLN A 285 9.17 15.36 -13.30
C GLN A 285 10.27 14.48 -12.68
N VAL A 286 10.04 13.18 -12.51
CA VAL A 286 11.06 12.20 -12.06
C VAL A 286 12.24 12.20 -13.03
N ALA A 287 12.00 12.08 -14.32
CA ALA A 287 13.03 12.09 -15.35
C ALA A 287 13.84 13.40 -15.33
N LYS A 288 13.17 14.55 -15.24
CA LYS A 288 13.81 15.88 -15.12
C LYS A 288 14.67 15.99 -13.86
N LEU A 289 14.19 15.48 -12.73
CA LEU A 289 14.96 15.50 -11.48
C LEU A 289 16.21 14.62 -11.59
N LYS A 290 16.06 13.38 -12.05
CA LYS A 290 17.21 12.46 -12.24
C LYS A 290 18.27 13.05 -13.18
N ALA A 291 17.85 13.65 -14.29
CA ALA A 291 18.78 14.33 -15.20
C ALA A 291 19.57 15.47 -14.53
N LYS A 292 18.89 16.32 -13.76
CA LYS A 292 19.55 17.41 -13.03
C LYS A 292 20.51 16.91 -11.95
N LEU A 293 20.15 15.86 -11.22
CA LEU A 293 21.03 15.27 -10.20
C LEU A 293 22.28 14.66 -10.85
N THR A 294 22.14 14.01 -11.99
CA THR A 294 23.25 13.46 -12.78
C THR A 294 24.16 14.58 -13.32
N GLU A 295 23.58 15.65 -13.89
CA GLU A 295 24.32 16.82 -14.38
C GLU A 295 25.11 17.49 -13.24
N ALA A 296 24.51 17.59 -12.06
CA ALA A 296 25.15 18.11 -10.85
C ALA A 296 26.19 17.16 -10.23
N LYS A 297 26.37 15.96 -10.81
CA LYS A 297 27.30 14.91 -10.31
C LYS A 297 27.06 14.53 -8.86
N LEU A 298 25.80 14.56 -8.42
CA LEU A 298 25.43 14.09 -7.09
C LEU A 298 25.45 12.56 -7.06
N PRO A 299 25.97 11.95 -5.98
CA PRO A 299 25.95 10.50 -5.82
C PRO A 299 24.52 10.06 -5.50
N ILE A 300 23.83 9.51 -6.50
CA ILE A 300 22.50 8.92 -6.37
C ILE A 300 22.57 7.41 -6.53
N LEU A 301 21.77 6.69 -5.78
CA LEU A 301 21.58 5.24 -6.01
C LEU A 301 20.91 5.03 -7.37
N PRO A 302 21.33 4.04 -8.15
CA PRO A 302 20.57 3.63 -9.32
C PRO A 302 19.16 3.20 -8.90
N THR A 303 18.14 3.77 -9.52
CA THR A 303 16.75 3.41 -9.23
C THR A 303 15.96 3.36 -10.52
N GLU A 304 15.12 2.35 -10.68
CA GLU A 304 14.24 2.18 -11.83
C GLU A 304 12.97 3.05 -11.72
N THR A 305 12.60 3.42 -10.50
CA THR A 305 11.35 4.10 -10.17
C THR A 305 11.55 5.59 -9.81
N HIS A 306 10.53 6.20 -9.20
CA HIS A 306 10.50 7.60 -8.75
C HIS A 306 11.35 7.88 -7.52
#